data_3ea5aa26f2610b033171309e45490f6e
#
_entry.id   3ea5aa26f2610b033171309e45490f6e
#
_cell.length_a   1.000
_cell.length_b   1.000
_cell.length_c   1.000
_cell.angle_alpha   90.00
_cell.angle_beta   90.00
_cell.angle_gamma   90.00
#
_symmetry.space_group_name_H-M   'P 1'
#
loop_
_entity.id
_entity.type
_entity.pdbx_description
1 polymer ?
#
loop_
_entity_poly.entity_id
_entity_poly.type
_entity_poly.pdbx_seq_one_letter_code
_entity_poly.pdbx_strand_id
1 'polypeptide(L)'
;MMPLPDYYAILELPASATLTEVKRAYRRLARLYHPDLNGQPRDDRIKQLNEAYGVLRDATKRATYDKLLLEERRAAVIAEMIRRRQEEAEREAQMTWKDGIVGFVRELKKGLQEE
;
A
#
# COMPACT_ATOMS: atom_id res chain seq x y z
N MET A 1 2.54 6.50 -10.17
CA MET A 1 1.62 5.39 -10.47
C MET A 1 0.50 5.37 -9.43
N MET A 2 -0.75 5.48 -9.86
CA MET A 2 -1.88 5.41 -8.93
C MET A 2 -2.01 3.97 -8.41
N PRO A 3 -2.21 3.79 -7.10
CA PRO A 3 -2.48 2.45 -6.58
C PRO A 3 -3.80 1.92 -7.14
N LEU A 4 -3.88 0.60 -7.32
CA LEU A 4 -5.13 -0.04 -7.74
C LEU A 4 -6.19 0.13 -6.66
N PRO A 5 -7.44 0.42 -7.05
CA PRO A 5 -8.53 0.47 -6.08
C PRO A 5 -8.74 -0.92 -5.45
N ASP A 6 -9.10 -0.94 -4.18
CA ASP A 6 -9.38 -2.19 -3.47
C ASP A 6 -10.86 -2.55 -3.63
N TYR A 7 -11.16 -3.30 -4.68
CA TYR A 7 -12.53 -3.71 -4.99
C TYR A 7 -13.13 -4.62 -3.92
N TYR A 8 -12.30 -5.43 -3.27
CA TYR A 8 -12.78 -6.28 -2.17
C TYR A 8 -13.21 -5.44 -0.97
N ALA A 9 -12.44 -4.41 -0.63
CA ALA A 9 -12.82 -3.50 0.45
C ALA A 9 -14.09 -2.72 0.13
N ILE A 10 -14.29 -2.31 -1.13
CA ILE A 10 -15.51 -1.63 -1.56
C ILE A 10 -16.73 -2.51 -1.35
N LEU A 11 -16.63 -3.82 -1.60
CA LEU A 11 -17.70 -4.79 -1.36
C LEU A 11 -17.71 -5.32 0.08
N GLU A 12 -16.78 -4.88 0.92
CA GLU A 12 -16.65 -5.34 2.32
C GLU A 12 -16.43 -6.86 2.41
N LEU A 13 -15.59 -7.39 1.51
CA LEU A 13 -15.33 -8.83 1.41
C LEU A 13 -13.83 -9.12 1.47
N PRO A 14 -13.45 -10.32 1.93
CA PRO A 14 -12.08 -10.79 1.79
C PRO A 14 -11.79 -11.21 0.34
N ALA A 15 -10.50 -11.26 -0.02
CA ALA A 15 -10.08 -11.68 -1.36
C ALA A 15 -10.46 -13.14 -1.68
N SER A 16 -10.74 -13.94 -0.65
CA SER A 16 -11.17 -15.33 -0.77
C SER A 16 -12.68 -15.49 -1.03
N ALA A 17 -13.43 -14.38 -1.12
CA ALA A 17 -14.88 -14.43 -1.28
C ALA A 17 -15.30 -15.19 -2.54
N THR A 18 -16.37 -15.97 -2.41
CA THR A 18 -16.97 -16.70 -3.55
C THR A 18 -17.78 -15.76 -4.43
N LEU A 19 -18.07 -16.19 -5.66
CA LEU A 19 -18.91 -15.40 -6.56
C LEU A 19 -20.30 -15.14 -5.95
N THR A 20 -20.86 -16.10 -5.24
CA THR A 20 -22.12 -15.95 -4.55
C THR A 20 -22.06 -14.85 -3.50
N GLU A 21 -20.96 -14.81 -2.73
CA GLU A 21 -20.74 -13.76 -1.73
C GLU A 21 -20.57 -12.38 -2.38
N VAL A 22 -19.89 -12.31 -3.51
CA VAL A 22 -19.74 -11.07 -4.29
C VAL A 22 -21.09 -10.54 -4.73
N LYS A 23 -21.95 -11.40 -5.27
CA LYS A 23 -23.30 -11.03 -5.71
C LYS A 23 -24.17 -10.56 -4.54
N ARG A 24 -24.12 -11.26 -3.42
CA ARG A 24 -24.87 -10.87 -2.21
C ARG A 24 -24.44 -9.51 -1.68
N ALA A 25 -23.14 -9.32 -1.55
CA ALA A 25 -22.58 -8.06 -1.06
C ALA A 25 -22.97 -6.90 -1.97
N TYR A 26 -22.88 -7.09 -3.28
CA TYR A 26 -23.29 -6.07 -4.24
C TYR A 26 -24.75 -5.68 -4.08
N ARG A 27 -25.65 -6.66 -4.01
CA ARG A 27 -27.09 -6.40 -3.85
C ARG A 27 -27.39 -5.64 -2.56
N ARG A 28 -26.77 -6.05 -1.46
CA ARG A 28 -26.93 -5.41 -0.17
C ARG A 28 -26.48 -3.96 -0.19
N LEU A 29 -25.28 -3.72 -0.70
CA LEU A 29 -24.68 -2.38 -0.73
C LEU A 29 -25.35 -1.49 -1.79
N ALA A 30 -25.77 -2.05 -2.92
CA ALA A 30 -26.49 -1.31 -3.95
C ALA A 30 -27.81 -0.75 -3.43
N ARG A 31 -28.51 -1.53 -2.62
CA ARG A 31 -29.75 -1.06 -1.97
C ARG A 31 -29.47 0.06 -0.97
N LEU A 32 -28.36 -0.08 -0.23
CA LEU A 32 -27.98 0.89 0.80
C LEU A 32 -27.59 2.24 0.20
N TYR A 33 -26.91 2.24 -0.93
CA TYR A 33 -26.36 3.46 -1.55
C TYR A 33 -27.12 3.91 -2.80
N HIS A 34 -28.24 3.31 -3.12
CA HIS A 34 -29.00 3.69 -4.31
C HIS A 34 -29.56 5.11 -4.18
N PRO A 35 -29.40 5.98 -5.19
CA PRO A 35 -29.83 7.38 -5.11
C PRO A 35 -31.32 7.55 -4.83
N ASP A 36 -32.16 6.67 -5.41
CA ASP A 36 -33.61 6.72 -5.24
C ASP A 36 -34.05 6.43 -3.81
N LEU A 37 -33.26 5.65 -3.07
CA LEU A 37 -33.57 5.26 -1.69
C LEU A 37 -33.01 6.24 -0.66
N ASN A 38 -31.88 6.89 -0.97
CA ASN A 38 -31.19 7.78 -0.04
C ASN A 38 -31.39 9.27 -0.32
N GLY A 39 -32.06 9.62 -1.41
CA GLY A 39 -32.32 11.00 -1.75
C GLY A 39 -31.07 11.82 -2.07
N GLN A 40 -29.91 11.19 -2.24
CA GLN A 40 -28.65 11.86 -2.59
C GLN A 40 -28.30 11.58 -4.05
N PRO A 41 -28.48 12.55 -4.96
CA PRO A 41 -28.33 12.33 -6.41
C PRO A 41 -26.88 12.19 -6.90
N ARG A 42 -25.88 12.36 -6.02
CA ARG A 42 -24.46 12.27 -6.39
C ARG A 42 -23.67 11.48 -5.35
N ASP A 43 -23.93 10.19 -5.26
CA ASP A 43 -23.11 9.35 -4.41
C ASP A 43 -22.12 8.56 -5.26
N ASP A 44 -20.83 8.90 -5.15
CA ASP A 44 -19.74 8.20 -5.84
C ASP A 44 -19.61 6.74 -5.37
N ARG A 45 -20.20 6.39 -4.24
CA ARG A 45 -20.17 5.03 -3.70
C ARG A 45 -20.85 4.03 -4.62
N ILE A 46 -22.00 4.41 -5.20
CA ILE A 46 -22.70 3.51 -6.13
C ILE A 46 -21.88 3.29 -7.40
N LYS A 47 -21.18 4.30 -7.86
CA LYS A 47 -20.28 4.22 -9.01
C LYS A 47 -19.10 3.29 -8.72
N GLN A 48 -18.46 3.45 -7.58
CA GLN A 48 -17.36 2.59 -7.13
C GLN A 48 -17.83 1.16 -6.95
N LEU A 49 -19.01 0.97 -6.38
CA LEU A 49 -19.61 -0.33 -6.16
C LEU A 49 -19.86 -1.06 -7.49
N ASN A 50 -20.41 -0.35 -8.48
CA ASN A 50 -20.66 -0.90 -9.81
C ASN A 50 -19.36 -1.31 -10.50
N GLU A 51 -18.32 -0.50 -10.39
CA GLU A 51 -16.99 -0.80 -10.93
C GLU A 51 -16.39 -2.04 -10.28
N ALA A 52 -16.40 -2.12 -8.95
CA ALA A 52 -15.91 -3.27 -8.21
C ALA A 52 -16.64 -4.55 -8.60
N TYR A 53 -17.97 -4.48 -8.66
CA TYR A 53 -18.77 -5.63 -9.04
C TYR A 53 -18.52 -6.05 -10.49
N GLY A 54 -18.37 -5.09 -11.40
CA GLY A 54 -18.07 -5.36 -12.81
C GLY A 54 -16.79 -6.16 -13.01
N VAL A 55 -15.80 -5.94 -12.16
CA VAL A 55 -14.52 -6.69 -12.20
C VAL A 55 -14.65 -8.03 -11.47
N LEU A 56 -15.16 -8.03 -10.25
CA LEU A 56 -15.14 -9.22 -9.39
C LEU A 56 -16.18 -10.28 -9.77
N ARG A 57 -17.23 -9.91 -10.51
CA ARG A 57 -18.24 -10.87 -10.99
C ARG A 57 -17.74 -11.74 -12.14
N ASP A 58 -16.77 -11.27 -12.90
CA ASP A 58 -16.24 -11.96 -14.07
C ASP A 58 -14.95 -12.68 -13.68
N ALA A 59 -14.91 -14.02 -13.86
CA ALA A 59 -13.79 -14.84 -13.45
C ALA A 59 -12.48 -14.40 -14.12
N THR A 60 -12.52 -14.03 -15.39
CA THR A 60 -11.32 -13.59 -16.13
C THR A 60 -10.84 -12.23 -15.65
N LYS A 61 -11.74 -11.28 -15.50
CA LYS A 61 -11.40 -9.93 -15.00
C LYS A 61 -10.92 -10.00 -13.55
N ARG A 62 -11.55 -10.82 -12.73
CA ARG A 62 -11.14 -11.03 -11.35
C ARG A 62 -9.73 -11.61 -11.26
N ALA A 63 -9.43 -12.62 -12.07
CA ALA A 63 -8.09 -13.23 -12.10
C ALA A 63 -7.03 -12.22 -12.51
N THR A 64 -7.31 -11.41 -13.53
CA THR A 64 -6.39 -10.34 -13.96
C THR A 64 -6.20 -9.31 -12.86
N TYR A 65 -7.27 -8.88 -12.21
CA TYR A 65 -7.22 -7.94 -11.10
C TYR A 65 -6.40 -8.49 -9.93
N ASP A 66 -6.65 -9.74 -9.54
CA ASP A 66 -5.92 -10.38 -8.43
C ASP A 66 -4.43 -10.46 -8.72
N LYS A 67 -4.06 -10.76 -9.96
CA LYS A 67 -2.66 -10.79 -10.39
C LYS A 67 -2.01 -9.42 -10.30
N LEU A 68 -2.67 -8.38 -10.81
CA LEU A 68 -2.16 -7.01 -10.75
C LEU A 68 -2.04 -6.50 -9.31
N LEU A 69 -3.02 -6.85 -8.46
CA LEU A 69 -3.00 -6.50 -7.05
C LEU A 69 -1.82 -7.15 -6.32
N LEU A 70 -1.55 -8.41 -6.63
CA LEU A 70 -0.41 -9.12 -6.06
C LEU A 70 0.91 -8.51 -6.51
N GLU A 71 1.04 -8.15 -7.78
CA GLU A 71 2.24 -7.49 -8.33
C GLU A 71 2.47 -6.14 -7.67
N GLU A 72 1.42 -5.35 -7.47
CA GLU A 72 1.50 -4.05 -6.80
C GLU A 72 1.97 -4.21 -5.35
N ARG A 73 1.42 -5.17 -4.61
CA ARG A 73 1.81 -5.45 -3.23
C ARG A 73 3.26 -5.90 -3.13
N ARG A 74 3.69 -6.77 -4.04
CA ARG A 74 5.10 -7.21 -4.10
C ARG A 74 6.03 -6.05 -4.38
N ALA A 75 5.69 -5.20 -5.34
CA ALA A 75 6.49 -4.02 -5.67
C ALA A 75 6.59 -3.07 -4.48
N ALA A 76 5.49 -2.86 -3.75
CA ALA A 76 5.48 -2.02 -2.56
C ALA A 76 6.37 -2.58 -1.45
N VAL A 77 6.34 -3.89 -1.22
CA VAL A 77 7.19 -4.56 -0.23
C VAL A 77 8.67 -4.43 -0.61
N ILE A 78 9.00 -4.67 -1.87
CA ILE A 78 10.37 -4.55 -2.37
C ILE A 78 10.87 -3.10 -2.23
N ALA A 79 10.05 -2.12 -2.60
CA ALA A 79 10.39 -0.71 -2.46
C ALA A 79 10.66 -0.34 -0.99
N GLU A 80 9.85 -0.84 -0.07
CA GLU A 80 10.03 -0.62 1.36
C GLU A 80 11.32 -1.25 1.88
N MET A 81 11.64 -2.46 1.43
CA MET A 81 12.89 -3.13 1.80
C MET A 81 14.11 -2.37 1.31
N ILE A 82 14.07 -1.86 0.08
CA ILE A 82 15.15 -1.05 -0.50
C ILE A 82 15.32 0.25 0.30
N ARG A 83 14.21 0.93 0.62
CA ARG A 83 14.23 2.15 1.41
C ARG A 83 14.87 1.94 2.78
N ARG A 84 14.50 0.88 3.47
CA ARG A 84 15.06 0.54 4.79
C ARG A 84 16.57 0.29 4.72
N ARG A 85 17.00 -0.47 3.71
CA ARG A 85 18.44 -0.74 3.51
C ARG A 85 19.22 0.54 3.27
N GLN A 86 18.68 1.45 2.46
CA GLN A 86 19.31 2.74 2.19
C GLN A 86 19.42 3.58 3.46
N GLU A 87 18.36 3.64 4.26
CA GLU A 87 18.37 4.36 5.53
C GLU A 87 19.38 3.78 6.52
N GLU A 88 19.46 2.45 6.63
CA GLU A 88 20.42 1.76 7.48
C GLU A 88 21.86 2.04 7.02
N ALA A 89 22.10 1.96 5.72
CA ALA A 89 23.43 2.25 5.16
C ALA A 89 23.84 3.69 5.42
N GLU A 90 22.93 4.64 5.28
CA GLU A 90 23.18 6.05 5.59
C GLU A 90 23.49 6.26 7.06
N ARG A 91 22.75 5.61 7.96
CA ARG A 91 23.02 5.68 9.40
C ARG A 91 24.39 5.11 9.75
N GLU A 92 24.73 3.95 9.21
CA GLU A 92 26.04 3.33 9.41
C GLU A 92 27.16 4.22 8.89
N ALA A 93 26.99 4.79 7.70
CA ALA A 93 27.97 5.70 7.12
C ALA A 93 28.16 6.94 8.00
N GLN A 94 27.07 7.51 8.52
CA GLN A 94 27.13 8.67 9.43
C GLN A 94 27.82 8.32 10.75
N MET A 95 27.51 7.17 11.31
CA MET A 95 28.13 6.71 12.56
C MET A 95 29.64 6.50 12.37
N THR A 96 30.02 5.82 11.30
CA THR A 96 31.44 5.57 10.98
C THR A 96 32.21 6.89 10.77
N TRP A 97 31.58 7.84 10.06
CA TRP A 97 32.17 9.15 9.82
C TRP A 97 32.37 9.92 11.12
N LYS A 98 31.35 9.94 12.01
CA LYS A 98 31.43 10.59 13.32
C LYS A 98 32.52 9.97 14.18
N ASP A 99 32.57 8.65 14.23
CA ASP A 99 33.58 7.92 15.01
C ASP A 99 35.01 8.20 14.48
N GLY A 100 35.15 8.26 13.16
CA GLY A 100 36.41 8.62 12.53
C GLY A 100 36.86 10.03 12.90
N ILE A 101 35.97 11.01 12.89
CA ILE A 101 36.28 12.39 13.28
C ILE A 101 36.63 12.48 14.76
N VAL A 102 35.88 11.82 15.63
CA VAL A 102 36.16 11.81 17.08
C VAL A 102 37.51 11.21 17.34
N GLY A 103 37.86 10.10 16.69
CA GLY A 103 39.17 9.50 16.80
C GLY A 103 40.30 10.44 16.33
N PHE A 104 40.10 11.09 15.21
CA PHE A 104 41.07 12.06 14.65
C PHE A 104 41.29 13.24 15.58
N VAL A 105 40.23 13.83 16.11
CA VAL A 105 40.32 14.96 17.07
C VAL A 105 41.02 14.52 18.35
N ARG A 106 40.74 13.30 18.82
CA ARG A 106 41.38 12.75 20.02
C ARG A 106 42.87 12.62 19.86
N GLU A 107 43.35 12.13 18.71
CA GLU A 107 44.75 12.03 18.40
C GLU A 107 45.43 13.39 18.25
N LEU A 108 44.75 14.36 17.65
CA LEU A 108 45.26 15.72 17.56
C LEU A 108 45.49 16.33 18.95
N LYS A 109 44.56 16.14 19.88
CA LYS A 109 44.66 16.60 21.24
C LYS A 109 45.84 15.95 21.97
N LYS A 110 46.06 14.65 21.77
CA LYS A 110 47.23 13.96 22.35
C LYS A 110 48.54 14.53 21.84
N GLY A 111 48.65 14.78 20.54
CA GLY A 111 49.84 15.37 19.96
C GLY A 111 50.15 16.76 20.50
N LEU A 112 49.11 17.56 20.79
CA LEU A 112 49.27 18.89 21.38
C LEU A 112 49.65 18.85 22.86
N GLN A 113 49.30 17.80 23.60
CA GLN A 113 49.60 17.65 25.02
C GLN A 113 50.97 17.03 25.28
N GLU A 114 51.56 16.36 24.31
CA GLU A 114 52.86 15.71 24.43
C GLU A 114 54.07 16.66 24.24
N GLU A 115 53.83 17.90 23.86
CA GLU A 115 54.85 18.93 23.84
C GLU A 115 54.98 19.57 25.24
#